data_1df992a6b4eb0499808f53a893d03b73
#
_entry.id   1df992a6b4eb0499808f53a893d03b73
#
_cell.length_a   1.000
_cell.length_b   1.000
_cell.length_c   1.000
_cell.angle_alpha   90.00
_cell.angle_beta   90.00
_cell.angle_gamma   90.00
#
_symmetry.space_group_name_H-M   'P 1'
#
loop_
_entity.id
_entity.type
_entity.pdbx_description
1 polymer ?
#
loop_
_entity_poly.entity_id
_entity_poly.type
_entity_poly.pdbx_seq_one_letter_code
_entity_poly.pdbx_strand_id
1 'polypeptide(L)'
;MATDDSHRSLTVERVGAGTFAAVNDRGGRIVLGAGAGVEFTPVELLMAAIAGCTAIDVDILTSRRAEPDSFEISVDADKVRDEAGNHLKNIEITYRLAFPAGDGGDQARAILPDVVRRSHDQLCTVSRTIELGTPVTTRIG
;
A
#
# COMPACT_ATOMS: atom_id res chain seq x y z
N MET A 1 -11.41 -28.88 9.14
CA MET A 1 -10.38 -28.44 8.18
C MET A 1 -9.94 -27.03 8.54
N ALA A 2 -8.66 -26.84 8.76
CA ALA A 2 -8.13 -25.50 8.99
C ALA A 2 -8.29 -24.69 7.70
N THR A 3 -8.84 -23.47 7.81
CA THR A 3 -8.84 -22.53 6.69
C THR A 3 -7.41 -22.08 6.44
N ASP A 4 -7.00 -22.05 5.18
CA ASP A 4 -5.70 -21.52 4.81
C ASP A 4 -5.72 -19.99 4.91
N ASP A 5 -5.23 -19.48 6.04
CA ASP A 5 -5.17 -18.03 6.29
C ASP A 5 -4.20 -17.29 5.35
N SER A 6 -3.38 -18.03 4.59
CA SER A 6 -2.44 -17.43 3.65
C SER A 6 -3.10 -16.96 2.36
N HIS A 7 -4.22 -17.59 1.97
CA HIS A 7 -4.87 -17.29 0.69
C HIS A 7 -5.55 -15.92 0.66
N ARG A 8 -5.36 -15.20 -0.42
CA ARG A 8 -6.02 -13.92 -0.69
C ARG A 8 -6.60 -13.95 -2.10
N SER A 9 -7.83 -13.45 -2.26
CA SER A 9 -8.45 -13.36 -3.57
C SER A 9 -9.32 -12.10 -3.69
N LEU A 10 -9.46 -11.61 -4.90
CA LEU A 10 -10.42 -10.59 -5.26
C LEU A 10 -10.76 -10.74 -6.74
N THR A 11 -11.82 -10.10 -7.18
CA THR A 11 -12.27 -10.12 -8.57
C THR A 11 -12.29 -8.71 -9.13
N VAL A 12 -11.89 -8.57 -10.39
CA VAL A 12 -12.00 -7.30 -11.12
C VAL A 12 -12.98 -7.51 -12.28
N GLU A 13 -14.04 -6.73 -12.32
CA GLU A 13 -15.12 -6.83 -13.30
C GLU A 13 -15.18 -5.57 -14.16
N ARG A 14 -15.45 -5.75 -15.46
CA ARG A 14 -15.67 -4.62 -16.36
C ARG A 14 -17.06 -4.04 -16.10
N VAL A 15 -17.13 -2.74 -15.80
CA VAL A 15 -18.39 -2.03 -15.55
C VAL A 15 -18.72 -1.02 -16.65
N GLY A 16 -17.78 -0.74 -17.54
CA GLY A 16 -17.95 0.15 -18.67
C GLY A 16 -16.68 0.16 -19.52
N ALA A 17 -16.67 0.92 -20.60
CA ALA A 17 -15.49 1.04 -21.45
C ALA A 17 -14.34 1.67 -20.65
N GLY A 18 -13.23 0.94 -20.53
CA GLY A 18 -12.06 1.41 -19.79
C GLY A 18 -12.26 1.54 -18.29
N THR A 19 -13.36 1.03 -17.75
CA THR A 19 -13.70 1.17 -16.33
C THR A 19 -14.02 -0.19 -15.73
N PHE A 20 -13.44 -0.46 -14.58
CA PHE A 20 -13.55 -1.74 -13.88
C PHE A 20 -13.87 -1.52 -12.41
N ALA A 21 -14.35 -2.53 -11.74
CA ALA A 21 -14.56 -2.54 -10.31
C ALA A 21 -13.80 -3.72 -9.68
N ALA A 22 -12.99 -3.45 -8.68
CA ALA A 22 -12.37 -4.47 -7.86
C ALA A 22 -13.28 -4.74 -6.66
N VAL A 23 -13.57 -6.00 -6.39
CA VAL A 23 -14.50 -6.44 -5.34
C VAL A 23 -13.83 -7.49 -4.47
N ASN A 24 -13.91 -7.31 -3.16
CA ASN A 24 -13.42 -8.31 -2.19
C ASN A 24 -14.57 -9.12 -1.58
N ASP A 25 -14.23 -10.14 -0.79
CA ASP A 25 -15.20 -11.07 -0.21
C ASP A 25 -16.15 -10.42 0.80
N ARG A 26 -15.76 -9.29 1.37
CA ARG A 26 -16.53 -8.60 2.41
C ARG A 26 -17.50 -7.55 1.85
N GLY A 27 -17.58 -7.45 0.51
CA GLY A 27 -18.43 -6.47 -0.16
C GLY A 27 -17.76 -5.12 -0.43
N GLY A 28 -16.45 -5.01 -0.17
CA GLY A 28 -15.68 -3.82 -0.52
C GLY A 28 -15.56 -3.68 -2.03
N ARG A 29 -15.64 -2.44 -2.53
CA ARG A 29 -15.64 -2.17 -3.96
C ARG A 29 -14.85 -0.90 -4.27
N ILE A 30 -13.94 -0.99 -5.22
CA ILE A 30 -13.16 0.15 -5.70
C ILE A 30 -13.30 0.21 -7.22
N VAL A 31 -13.69 1.38 -7.76
CA VAL A 31 -13.74 1.61 -9.20
C VAL A 31 -12.39 2.12 -9.67
N LEU A 32 -11.88 1.56 -10.75
CA LEU A 32 -10.61 1.95 -11.35
C LEU A 32 -10.78 2.20 -12.85
N GLY A 33 -9.95 3.06 -13.38
CA GLY A 33 -10.01 3.48 -14.77
C GLY A 33 -8.64 3.64 -15.39
N ALA A 34 -8.62 4.20 -16.60
CA ALA A 34 -7.40 4.35 -17.39
C ALA A 34 -6.77 5.75 -17.28
N GLY A 35 -7.26 6.60 -16.37
CA GLY A 35 -6.71 7.93 -16.14
C GLY A 35 -7.48 9.08 -16.80
N ALA A 36 -8.60 8.79 -17.48
CA ALA A 36 -9.42 9.81 -18.11
C ALA A 36 -10.38 10.51 -17.14
N GLY A 37 -10.71 9.88 -16.01
CA GLY A 37 -11.62 10.40 -15.00
C GLY A 37 -10.96 10.56 -13.65
N VAL A 38 -11.78 10.61 -12.59
CA VAL A 38 -11.32 10.77 -11.21
C VAL A 38 -10.96 9.44 -10.55
N GLU A 39 -11.32 8.33 -11.16
CA GLU A 39 -11.04 7.00 -10.63
C GLU A 39 -9.54 6.76 -10.59
N PHE A 40 -9.12 5.99 -9.59
CA PHE A 40 -7.72 5.56 -9.49
C PHE A 40 -7.35 4.67 -10.68
N THR A 41 -6.15 4.85 -11.21
CA THR A 41 -5.56 3.91 -12.15
C THR A 41 -4.99 2.70 -11.40
N PRO A 42 -4.75 1.56 -12.08
CA PRO A 42 -4.08 0.42 -11.46
C PRO A 42 -2.72 0.78 -10.86
N VAL A 43 -1.95 1.65 -11.52
CA VAL A 43 -0.65 2.11 -11.00
C VAL A 43 -0.82 2.91 -9.71
N GLU A 44 -1.80 3.79 -9.65
CA GLU A 44 -2.11 4.55 -8.44
C GLU A 44 -2.59 3.62 -7.32
N LEU A 45 -3.35 2.57 -7.62
CA LEU A 45 -3.76 1.57 -6.63
C LEU A 45 -2.56 0.79 -6.09
N LEU A 46 -1.59 0.46 -6.92
CA LEU A 46 -0.34 -0.16 -6.45
C LEU A 46 0.40 0.77 -5.50
N MET A 47 0.53 2.05 -5.86
CA MET A 47 1.18 3.05 -5.02
C MET A 47 0.42 3.23 -3.70
N ALA A 48 -0.91 3.29 -3.75
CA ALA A 48 -1.75 3.38 -2.56
C ALA A 48 -1.59 2.15 -1.67
N ALA A 49 -1.44 0.97 -2.26
CA ALA A 49 -1.19 -0.27 -1.52
C ALA A 49 0.16 -0.23 -0.80
N ILE A 50 1.20 0.26 -1.47
CA ILE A 50 2.53 0.41 -0.88
C ILE A 50 2.47 1.36 0.33
N ALA A 51 1.89 2.54 0.16
CA ALA A 51 1.78 3.52 1.23
C ALA A 51 0.82 3.07 2.33
N GLY A 52 -0.33 2.51 1.96
CA GLY A 52 -1.35 2.06 2.92
C GLY A 52 -0.89 0.90 3.79
N CYS A 53 -0.15 -0.03 3.23
CA CYS A 53 0.35 -1.17 4.00
C CYS A 53 1.32 -0.73 5.09
N THR A 54 2.29 0.11 4.76
CA THR A 54 3.23 0.64 5.76
C THR A 54 2.55 1.63 6.71
N ALA A 55 1.55 2.40 6.24
CA ALA A 55 0.78 3.30 7.10
C ALA A 55 0.10 2.53 8.24
N ILE A 56 -0.51 1.39 7.94
CA ILE A 56 -1.16 0.55 8.93
C ILE A 56 -0.16 0.06 9.98
N ASP A 57 1.01 -0.41 9.55
CA ASP A 57 2.05 -0.88 10.47
C ASP A 57 2.53 0.24 11.39
N VAL A 58 2.82 1.40 10.81
CA VAL A 58 3.32 2.57 11.56
C VAL A 58 2.27 3.06 12.54
N ASP A 59 1.02 3.14 12.13
CA ASP A 59 -0.09 3.55 12.99
C ASP A 59 -0.23 2.61 14.20
N ILE A 60 -0.30 1.32 13.97
CA ILE A 60 -0.45 0.32 15.03
C ILE A 60 0.69 0.43 16.05
N LEU A 61 1.93 0.57 15.59
CA LEU A 61 3.08 0.53 16.47
C LEU A 61 3.33 1.85 17.19
N THR A 62 3.06 2.99 16.57
CA THR A 62 3.28 4.29 17.21
C THR A 62 2.10 4.72 18.07
N SER A 63 0.87 4.38 17.71
CA SER A 63 -0.33 4.79 18.45
C SER A 63 -0.39 4.17 19.86
N ARG A 64 0.34 3.10 20.11
CA ARG A 64 0.51 2.53 21.46
C ARG A 64 1.19 3.48 22.43
N ARG A 65 1.93 4.47 21.90
CA ARG A 65 2.62 5.49 22.70
C ARG A 65 1.81 6.77 22.76
N ALA A 66 1.29 7.24 21.62
CA ALA A 66 0.45 8.42 21.53
C ALA A 66 -0.31 8.41 20.18
N GLU A 67 -1.55 8.89 20.21
CA GLU A 67 -2.28 9.18 18.98
C GLU A 67 -1.57 10.34 18.23
N PRO A 68 -1.35 10.25 16.94
CA PRO A 68 -0.73 11.35 16.19
C PRO A 68 -1.69 12.53 16.05
N ASP A 69 -1.15 13.75 16.07
CA ASP A 69 -1.91 14.95 15.73
C ASP A 69 -2.15 15.05 14.23
N SER A 70 -1.21 14.55 13.44
CA SER A 70 -1.34 14.43 11.99
C SER A 70 -0.55 13.23 11.49
N PHE A 71 -1.07 12.61 10.42
CA PHE A 71 -0.48 11.42 9.84
C PHE A 71 -0.71 11.44 8.33
N GLU A 72 0.35 11.65 7.58
CA GLU A 72 0.31 11.64 6.12
C GLU A 72 1.49 10.83 5.59
N ILE A 73 1.21 9.95 4.65
CA ILE A 73 2.24 9.23 3.91
C ILE A 73 2.00 9.48 2.43
N SER A 74 3.04 9.97 1.74
CA SER A 74 3.00 10.12 0.30
C SER A 74 3.93 9.11 -0.37
N VAL A 75 3.63 8.75 -1.59
CA VAL A 75 4.45 7.85 -2.40
C VAL A 75 4.63 8.46 -3.79
N ASP A 76 5.86 8.49 -4.23
CA ASP A 76 6.27 8.99 -5.54
C ASP A 76 6.96 7.89 -6.31
N ALA A 77 6.82 7.90 -7.64
CA ALA A 77 7.47 6.93 -8.51
C ALA A 77 7.57 7.49 -9.93
N ASP A 78 8.50 6.94 -10.68
CA ASP A 78 8.64 7.23 -12.11
C ASP A 78 8.13 6.05 -12.93
N LYS A 79 7.20 6.31 -13.86
CA LYS A 79 6.77 5.30 -14.82
C LYS A 79 7.67 5.38 -16.04
N VAL A 80 8.30 4.25 -16.36
CA VAL A 80 9.23 4.16 -17.48
C VAL A 80 8.84 3.03 -18.43
N ARG A 81 9.34 3.12 -19.64
CA ARG A 81 9.20 2.06 -20.63
C ARG A 81 10.59 1.74 -21.19
N ASP A 82 10.99 0.50 -21.06
CA ASP A 82 12.28 0.00 -21.54
C ASP A 82 12.16 -1.45 -22.02
N GLU A 83 13.28 -2.14 -22.16
CA GLU A 83 13.30 -3.53 -22.64
C GLU A 83 12.52 -4.48 -21.71
N ALA A 84 12.41 -4.16 -20.43
CA ALA A 84 11.59 -4.93 -19.49
C ALA A 84 10.10 -4.60 -19.58
N GLY A 85 9.71 -3.64 -20.40
CA GLY A 85 8.33 -3.18 -20.56
C GLY A 85 8.04 -1.93 -19.74
N ASN A 86 6.75 -1.64 -19.58
CA ASN A 86 6.29 -0.55 -18.72
C ASN A 86 6.39 -0.96 -17.26
N HIS A 87 7.08 -0.16 -16.46
CA HIS A 87 7.18 -0.42 -15.03
C HIS A 87 7.46 0.86 -14.24
N LEU A 88 7.33 0.78 -12.93
CA LEU A 88 7.71 1.86 -12.03
C LEU A 88 9.13 1.66 -11.52
N LYS A 89 9.84 2.75 -11.36
CA LYS A 89 11.11 2.79 -10.65
C LYS A 89 11.19 4.03 -9.78
N ASN A 90 12.23 4.13 -8.95
CA ASN A 90 12.44 5.25 -8.03
C ASN A 90 11.24 5.44 -7.10
N ILE A 91 10.69 4.34 -6.60
CA ILE A 91 9.55 4.38 -5.67
C ILE A 91 10.07 4.89 -4.32
N GLU A 92 9.50 6.00 -3.87
CA GLU A 92 9.89 6.62 -2.60
C GLU A 92 8.66 6.90 -1.75
N ILE A 93 8.74 6.53 -0.47
CA ILE A 93 7.69 6.78 0.51
C ILE A 93 8.18 7.86 1.47
N THR A 94 7.35 8.89 1.67
CA THR A 94 7.65 9.97 2.62
C THR A 94 6.61 9.94 3.74
N TYR A 95 7.10 9.89 4.98
CA TYR A 95 6.28 9.84 6.20
C TYR A 95 6.29 11.21 6.86
N ARG A 96 5.10 11.77 7.08
CA ARG A 96 4.91 13.04 7.79
C ARG A 96 3.93 12.82 8.92
N LEU A 97 4.47 12.62 10.12
CA LEU A 97 3.69 12.42 11.33
C LEU A 97 4.06 13.49 12.36
N ALA A 98 3.06 14.01 13.06
CA ALA A 98 3.25 14.87 14.21
C ALA A 98 2.59 14.22 15.42
N PHE A 99 3.29 14.21 16.54
CA PHE A 99 2.81 13.65 17.80
C PHE A 99 2.66 14.75 18.84
N PRO A 100 1.74 14.60 19.80
CA PRO A 100 1.53 15.61 20.82
C PRO A 100 2.74 15.76 21.74
N ALA A 101 2.84 16.91 22.42
CA ALA A 101 3.83 17.13 23.46
C ALA A 101 3.60 16.19 24.64
N GLY A 102 4.66 15.83 25.34
CA GLY A 102 4.62 14.97 26.51
C GLY A 102 5.33 13.63 26.29
N ASP A 103 5.36 12.81 27.30
CA ASP A 103 6.14 11.56 27.31
C ASP A 103 5.71 10.59 26.22
N GLY A 104 4.40 10.42 26.00
CA GLY A 104 3.89 9.53 24.97
C GLY A 104 4.30 9.97 23.57
N GLY A 105 4.14 11.25 23.27
CA GLY A 105 4.55 11.82 21.99
C GLY A 105 6.06 11.73 21.76
N ASP A 106 6.85 11.97 22.80
CA ASP A 106 8.30 11.83 22.74
C ASP A 106 8.71 10.39 22.44
N GLN A 107 8.06 9.43 23.08
CA GLN A 107 8.31 8.01 22.83
C GLN A 107 7.92 7.61 21.41
N ALA A 108 6.77 8.08 20.90
CA ALA A 108 6.32 7.82 19.55
C ALA A 108 7.32 8.34 18.52
N ARG A 109 7.79 9.59 18.70
CA ARG A 109 8.83 10.17 17.83
C ARG A 109 10.12 9.38 17.88
N ALA A 110 10.53 8.92 19.05
CA ALA A 110 11.78 8.18 19.23
C ALA A 110 11.77 6.83 18.51
N ILE A 111 10.64 6.12 18.52
CA ILE A 111 10.54 4.80 17.89
C ILE A 111 10.24 4.86 16.39
N LEU A 112 9.79 5.99 15.87
CA LEU A 112 9.32 6.09 14.49
C LEU A 112 10.34 5.58 13.45
N PRO A 113 11.63 5.95 13.50
CA PRO A 113 12.60 5.42 12.53
C PRO A 113 12.73 3.90 12.54
N ASP A 114 12.71 3.29 13.71
CA ASP A 114 12.79 1.83 13.84
C ASP A 114 11.51 1.14 13.36
N VAL A 115 10.36 1.73 13.64
CA VAL A 115 9.06 1.22 13.18
C VAL A 115 8.98 1.25 11.64
N VAL A 116 9.40 2.35 11.03
CA VAL A 116 9.44 2.49 9.57
C VAL A 116 10.36 1.43 8.97
N ARG A 117 11.55 1.26 9.51
CA ARG A 117 12.52 0.24 9.03
C ARG A 117 11.94 -1.17 9.16
N ARG A 118 11.33 -1.47 10.29
CA ARG A 118 10.74 -2.79 10.56
C ARG A 118 9.57 -3.08 9.62
N SER A 119 8.73 -2.09 9.36
CA SER A 119 7.64 -2.22 8.37
C SER A 119 8.21 -2.57 7.00
N HIS A 120 9.18 -1.80 6.54
CA HIS A 120 9.81 -2.00 5.22
C HIS A 120 10.49 -3.36 5.11
N ASP A 121 11.27 -3.75 6.11
CA ASP A 121 12.13 -4.93 6.03
C ASP A 121 11.39 -6.25 6.29
N GLN A 122 10.30 -6.23 7.03
CA GLN A 122 9.67 -7.45 7.54
C GLN A 122 8.14 -7.48 7.47
N LEU A 123 7.47 -6.40 7.83
CA LEU A 123 6.02 -6.44 8.08
C LEU A 123 5.17 -6.10 6.87
N CYS A 124 5.59 -5.18 6.03
CA CYS A 124 4.81 -4.72 4.91
C CYS A 124 4.77 -5.76 3.79
N THR A 125 3.70 -6.53 3.74
CA THR A 125 3.51 -7.58 2.73
C THR A 125 3.64 -7.04 1.31
N VAL A 126 3.09 -5.86 1.05
CA VAL A 126 3.11 -5.25 -0.29
C VAL A 126 4.55 -4.93 -0.71
N SER A 127 5.30 -4.21 0.13
CA SER A 127 6.70 -3.85 -0.18
C SER A 127 7.58 -5.09 -0.29
N ARG A 128 7.40 -6.07 0.60
CA ARG A 128 8.18 -7.32 0.54
C ARG A 128 7.90 -8.08 -0.76
N THR A 129 6.63 -8.17 -1.16
CA THR A 129 6.24 -8.83 -2.41
C THR A 129 6.90 -8.18 -3.63
N ILE A 130 6.90 -6.84 -3.68
CA ILE A 130 7.51 -6.09 -4.77
C ILE A 130 9.03 -6.30 -4.81
N GLU A 131 9.70 -6.15 -3.67
CA GLU A 131 11.16 -6.23 -3.62
C GLU A 131 11.70 -7.65 -3.82
N LEU A 132 10.91 -8.67 -3.47
CA LEU A 132 11.28 -10.06 -3.73
C LEU A 132 11.08 -10.45 -5.20
N GLY A 133 10.44 -9.60 -6.01
CA GLY A 133 10.22 -9.88 -7.42
C GLY A 133 9.31 -11.07 -7.67
N THR A 134 8.21 -11.15 -6.91
CA THR A 134 7.27 -12.28 -6.99
C THR A 134 6.67 -12.41 -8.39
N PRO A 135 6.79 -13.58 -9.03
CA PRO A 135 6.24 -13.79 -10.37
C PRO A 135 4.71 -13.73 -10.39
N VAL A 136 4.17 -13.26 -11.52
CA VAL A 136 2.74 -13.27 -11.78
C VAL A 136 2.46 -14.28 -12.89
N THR A 137 1.59 -15.25 -12.62
CA THR A 137 1.18 -16.25 -13.62
C THR A 137 -0.21 -15.90 -14.15
N THR A 138 -0.48 -16.28 -15.41
CA THR A 138 -1.77 -16.00 -16.04
C THR A 138 -2.39 -17.30 -16.57
N ARG A 139 -3.72 -17.34 -16.53
CA ARG A 139 -4.50 -18.44 -17.07
C ARG A 139 -5.74 -17.87 -17.75
N ILE A 140 -6.06 -18.41 -18.91
CA ILE A 140 -7.30 -18.11 -19.62
C ILE A 140 -8.30 -19.23 -19.27
N GLY A 141 -9.38 -18.86 -18.64
CA GLY A 141 -10.42 -19.82 -18.22
C GLY A 141 -11.56 -19.94 -19.21
#